data_ecf43b8f6d7119771c4185ca4aa5a8e4
#
_entry.id   ecf43b8f6d7119771c4185ca4aa5a8e4
#
_cell.length_a   1.000
_cell.length_b   1.000
_cell.length_c   1.000
_cell.angle_alpha   90.00
_cell.angle_beta   90.00
_cell.angle_gamma   90.00
#
_symmetry.space_group_name_H-M   'P 1'
#
loop_
_entity.id
_entity.type
_entity.pdbx_description
1 polymer ?
#
loop_
_entity_poly.entity_id
_entity_poly.type
_entity_poly.pdbx_seq_one_letter_code
_entity_poly.pdbx_strand_id
1 'polypeptide(L)'
;WKRGIERMIKSIKKNLKPKILISNLILIIGIVIFVTLYGAVFGSANSLVGVCAITAMLMFVDVHLSLKLNEAIITTVLSFVLMGVSSQIASINPFLGFVVNFISIFVVSYLVTNAMETKAYLPFILCYVFIEGTPITWSELPRRLIALFVGGALIALVYYFSHRKKDDSDHMNISEMIKTMNKNTLQFNFSLRMALAVSIAMLLGSKIGRAHV
;
A
#
# COMPACT_ATOMS: atom_id res chain seq x y z
N TRP A 1 40.46 14.57 4.58
CA TRP A 1 39.37 14.04 3.73
C TRP A 1 39.56 12.55 3.43
N LYS A 2 40.71 12.12 2.88
CA LYS A 2 41.05 10.72 2.58
C LYS A 2 40.90 9.78 3.82
N ARG A 3 41.43 10.16 4.99
CA ARG A 3 41.35 9.35 6.21
C ARG A 3 39.91 9.17 6.73
N GLY A 4 39.00 10.14 6.48
CA GLY A 4 37.59 10.02 6.82
C GLY A 4 36.87 8.98 5.96
N ILE A 5 37.13 9.00 4.65
CA ILE A 5 36.58 8.04 3.69
C ILE A 5 37.08 6.62 3.98
N GLU A 6 38.39 6.44 4.26
CA GLU A 6 38.95 5.13 4.63
C GLU A 6 38.35 4.54 5.91
N ARG A 7 38.12 5.38 6.94
CA ARG A 7 37.43 4.94 8.17
C ARG A 7 35.99 4.55 7.90
N MET A 8 35.29 5.30 7.06
CA MET A 8 33.91 5.01 6.67
C MET A 8 33.81 3.70 5.88
N ILE A 9 34.71 3.50 4.91
CA ILE A 9 34.81 2.26 4.12
C ILE A 9 35.15 1.06 5.00
N LYS A 10 36.07 1.22 5.98
CA LYS A 10 36.45 0.19 6.92
C LYS A 10 35.32 -0.16 7.91
N SER A 11 34.54 0.83 8.32
CA SER A 11 33.33 0.64 9.14
C SER A 11 32.23 -0.10 8.37
N ILE A 12 32.01 0.29 7.12
CA ILE A 12 31.04 -0.38 6.22
C ILE A 12 31.46 -1.84 5.97
N LYS A 13 32.73 -2.10 5.65
CA LYS A 13 33.24 -3.48 5.48
C LYS A 13 33.15 -4.33 6.74
N LYS A 14 33.37 -3.75 7.92
CA LYS A 14 33.29 -4.47 9.20
C LYS A 14 31.85 -4.86 9.57
N ASN A 15 30.86 -4.06 9.15
CA ASN A 15 29.44 -4.29 9.44
C ASN A 15 28.71 -5.13 8.36
N LEU A 16 29.30 -5.29 7.17
CA LEU A 16 28.77 -6.11 6.09
C LEU A 16 29.12 -7.58 6.32
N LYS A 17 28.30 -8.26 7.16
CA LYS A 17 28.37 -9.71 7.26
C LYS A 17 27.95 -10.34 5.92
N PRO A 18 28.77 -11.18 5.28
CA PRO A 18 28.44 -11.78 3.96
C PRO A 18 27.09 -12.49 3.95
N LYS A 19 26.68 -13.06 5.07
CA LYS A 19 25.36 -13.69 5.25
C LYS A 19 24.19 -12.72 5.06
N ILE A 20 24.31 -11.46 5.52
CA ILE A 20 23.28 -10.45 5.37
C ILE A 20 23.18 -10.00 3.90
N LEU A 21 24.33 -9.84 3.23
CA LEU A 21 24.35 -9.48 1.80
C LEU A 21 23.70 -10.56 0.93
N ILE A 22 24.01 -11.83 1.17
CA ILE A 22 23.42 -12.94 0.44
C ILE A 22 21.90 -12.99 0.69
N SER A 23 21.47 -12.84 1.94
CA SER A 23 20.04 -12.82 2.29
C SER A 23 19.28 -11.69 1.58
N ASN A 24 19.85 -10.48 1.55
CA ASN A 24 19.25 -9.35 0.87
C ASN A 24 19.24 -9.54 -0.66
N LEU A 25 20.28 -10.14 -1.23
CA LEU A 25 20.33 -10.46 -2.66
C LEU A 25 19.24 -11.47 -3.05
N ILE A 26 19.06 -12.52 -2.27
CA ILE A 26 18.00 -13.52 -2.48
C ILE A 26 16.62 -12.84 -2.39
N LEU A 27 16.42 -11.95 -1.42
CA LEU A 27 15.18 -11.19 -1.28
C LEU A 27 14.90 -10.32 -2.54
N ILE A 28 15.91 -9.60 -3.03
CA ILE A 28 15.77 -8.75 -4.23
C ILE A 28 15.42 -9.61 -5.45
N ILE A 29 16.11 -10.73 -5.64
CA ILE A 29 15.80 -11.66 -6.74
C ILE A 29 14.36 -12.18 -6.61
N GLY A 30 13.94 -12.56 -5.41
CA GLY A 30 12.57 -13.01 -5.14
C GLY A 30 11.53 -11.93 -5.49
N ILE A 31 11.78 -10.67 -5.12
CA ILE A 31 10.92 -9.54 -5.47
C ILE A 31 10.81 -9.39 -7.00
N VAL A 32 11.93 -9.39 -7.70
CA VAL A 32 11.97 -9.25 -9.18
C VAL A 32 11.18 -10.38 -9.84
N ILE A 33 11.41 -11.62 -9.44
CA ILE A 33 10.68 -12.79 -9.97
C ILE A 33 9.19 -12.64 -9.71
N PHE A 34 8.78 -12.31 -8.49
CA PHE A 34 7.38 -12.14 -8.13
C PHE A 34 6.70 -11.07 -9.00
N VAL A 35 7.29 -9.88 -9.11
CA VAL A 35 6.74 -8.76 -9.89
C VAL A 35 6.66 -9.10 -11.39
N THR A 36 7.68 -9.78 -11.91
CA THR A 36 7.69 -10.22 -13.32
C THR A 36 6.59 -11.24 -13.59
N LEU A 37 6.44 -12.25 -12.74
CA LEU A 37 5.37 -13.23 -12.84
C LEU A 37 3.98 -12.59 -12.70
N TYR A 38 3.85 -11.66 -11.76
CA TYR A 38 2.60 -10.92 -11.55
C TYR A 38 2.21 -10.13 -12.79
N GLY A 39 3.16 -9.41 -13.38
CA GLY A 39 2.97 -8.70 -14.64
C GLY A 39 2.67 -9.61 -15.84
N ALA A 40 3.28 -10.79 -15.89
CA ALA A 40 3.00 -11.79 -16.94
C ALA A 40 1.56 -12.35 -16.84
N VAL A 41 1.08 -12.62 -15.63
CA VAL A 41 -0.27 -13.17 -15.40
C VAL A 41 -1.36 -12.10 -15.57
N PHE A 42 -1.18 -10.95 -14.95
CA PHE A 42 -2.21 -9.89 -14.89
C PHE A 42 -2.01 -8.77 -15.90
N GLY A 43 -0.94 -8.80 -16.69
CA GLY A 43 -0.58 -7.76 -17.66
C GLY A 43 0.39 -6.73 -17.06
N SER A 44 1.22 -6.14 -17.94
CA SER A 44 2.28 -5.18 -17.56
C SER A 44 1.74 -3.95 -16.82
N ALA A 45 0.54 -3.47 -17.14
CA ALA A 45 -0.12 -2.36 -16.46
C ALA A 45 -0.44 -2.66 -14.96
N ASN A 46 -0.45 -3.94 -14.56
CA ASN A 46 -0.70 -4.39 -13.19
C ASN A 46 0.58 -4.83 -12.46
N SER A 47 1.75 -4.73 -13.07
CA SER A 47 3.02 -5.08 -12.41
C SER A 47 3.29 -4.23 -11.16
N LEU A 48 2.88 -2.95 -11.17
CA LEU A 48 2.99 -2.06 -10.01
C LEU A 48 2.09 -2.50 -8.84
N VAL A 49 0.95 -3.12 -9.11
CA VAL A 49 0.13 -3.76 -8.07
C VAL A 49 0.93 -4.88 -7.40
N GLY A 50 1.66 -5.69 -8.19
CA GLY A 50 2.56 -6.71 -7.67
C GLY A 50 3.67 -6.12 -6.77
N VAL A 51 4.27 -5.00 -7.16
CA VAL A 51 5.25 -4.29 -6.32
C VAL A 51 4.65 -3.89 -4.99
N CYS A 52 3.46 -3.31 -4.99
CA CYS A 52 2.77 -2.90 -3.75
C CYS A 52 2.39 -4.11 -2.89
N ALA A 53 1.92 -5.19 -3.53
CA ALA A 53 1.55 -6.41 -2.82
C ALA A 53 2.75 -7.03 -2.10
N ILE A 54 3.90 -7.19 -2.79
CA ILE A 54 5.10 -7.75 -2.15
C ILE A 54 5.64 -6.84 -1.05
N THR A 55 5.61 -5.51 -1.25
CA THR A 55 6.03 -4.53 -0.23
C THR A 55 5.14 -4.62 1.01
N ALA A 56 3.82 -4.70 0.82
CA ALA A 56 2.87 -4.89 1.91
C ALA A 56 3.05 -6.24 2.62
N MET A 57 3.27 -7.32 1.87
CA MET A 57 3.55 -8.64 2.45
C MET A 57 4.77 -8.61 3.35
N LEU A 58 5.89 -8.01 2.89
CA LEU A 58 7.12 -7.89 3.69
C LEU A 58 6.91 -7.04 4.94
N MET A 59 6.14 -5.97 4.83
CA MET A 59 5.86 -5.08 5.96
C MET A 59 4.94 -5.76 6.99
N PHE A 60 3.92 -6.47 6.55
CA PHE A 60 2.91 -7.06 7.43
C PHE A 60 3.34 -8.36 8.11
N VAL A 61 4.55 -8.83 7.89
CA VAL A 61 5.16 -9.87 8.73
C VAL A 61 5.34 -9.38 10.18
N ASP A 62 5.76 -8.13 10.35
CA ASP A 62 6.11 -7.55 11.65
C ASP A 62 5.06 -6.56 12.18
N VAL A 63 4.30 -5.93 11.29
CA VAL A 63 3.36 -4.87 11.60
C VAL A 63 1.97 -5.42 11.91
N HIS A 64 1.43 -5.05 13.07
CA HIS A 64 0.05 -5.29 13.44
C HIS A 64 -0.88 -4.17 12.97
N LEU A 65 -1.99 -4.54 12.37
CA LEU A 65 -3.15 -3.67 12.26
C LEU A 65 -3.91 -3.76 13.59
N SER A 66 -4.39 -2.65 14.12
CA SER A 66 -5.14 -2.62 15.39
C SER A 66 -6.59 -3.14 15.25
N LEU A 67 -6.85 -3.93 14.22
CA LEU A 67 -8.10 -4.61 13.95
C LEU A 67 -8.01 -6.08 14.34
N LYS A 68 -9.11 -6.69 14.73
CA LYS A 68 -9.17 -8.14 14.91
C LYS A 68 -8.72 -8.86 13.63
N LEU A 69 -8.11 -10.01 13.77
CA LEU A 69 -7.46 -10.73 12.66
C LEU A 69 -8.38 -10.88 11.44
N ASN A 70 -9.62 -11.30 11.64
CA ASN A 70 -10.58 -11.48 10.54
C ASN A 70 -10.95 -10.15 9.87
N GLU A 71 -11.11 -9.09 10.67
CA GLU A 71 -11.43 -7.75 10.21
C GLU A 71 -10.26 -7.15 9.42
N ALA A 72 -9.03 -7.35 9.87
CA ALA A 72 -7.82 -6.92 9.19
C ALA A 72 -7.65 -7.59 7.81
N ILE A 73 -7.95 -8.89 7.72
CA ILE A 73 -7.95 -9.65 6.47
C ILE A 73 -8.96 -9.07 5.47
N ILE A 74 -10.21 -8.91 5.92
CA ILE A 74 -11.30 -8.38 5.08
C ILE A 74 -10.98 -6.95 4.65
N THR A 75 -10.52 -6.10 5.58
CA THR A 75 -10.15 -4.70 5.30
C THR A 75 -9.05 -4.62 4.26
N THR A 76 -8.02 -5.47 4.35
CA THR A 76 -6.91 -5.48 3.39
C THR A 76 -7.40 -5.80 1.98
N VAL A 77 -8.13 -6.89 1.81
CA VAL A 77 -8.67 -7.30 0.50
C VAL A 77 -9.63 -6.26 -0.06
N LEU A 78 -10.56 -5.80 0.77
CA LEU A 78 -11.57 -4.81 0.38
C LEU A 78 -10.94 -3.47 -0.02
N SER A 79 -9.91 -3.02 0.71
CA SER A 79 -9.18 -1.79 0.40
C SER A 79 -8.53 -1.85 -0.98
N PHE A 80 -7.88 -2.98 -1.32
CA PHE A 80 -7.27 -3.14 -2.64
C PHE A 80 -8.31 -3.12 -3.77
N VAL A 81 -9.43 -3.80 -3.60
CA VAL A 81 -10.52 -3.79 -4.60
C VAL A 81 -11.15 -2.40 -4.72
N LEU A 82 -11.41 -1.74 -3.58
CA LEU A 82 -11.96 -0.38 -3.53
C LEU A 82 -11.06 0.60 -4.31
N MET A 83 -9.75 0.52 -4.14
CA MET A 83 -8.80 1.37 -4.87
C MET A 83 -8.94 1.20 -6.39
N GLY A 84 -9.11 -0.03 -6.87
CA GLY A 84 -9.28 -0.29 -8.30
C GLY A 84 -10.56 0.31 -8.88
N VAL A 85 -11.67 0.16 -8.18
CA VAL A 85 -12.96 0.76 -8.58
C VAL A 85 -12.89 2.28 -8.52
N SER A 86 -12.35 2.82 -7.44
CA SER A 86 -12.23 4.27 -7.24
C SER A 86 -11.34 4.93 -8.29
N SER A 87 -10.20 4.35 -8.61
CA SER A 87 -9.30 4.83 -9.65
C SER A 87 -9.98 4.89 -11.02
N GLN A 88 -10.80 3.88 -11.37
CA GLN A 88 -11.52 3.87 -12.62
C GLN A 88 -12.62 4.95 -12.68
N ILE A 89 -13.32 5.18 -11.57
CA ILE A 89 -14.31 6.27 -11.46
C ILE A 89 -13.61 7.64 -11.53
N ALA A 90 -12.47 7.78 -10.86
CA ALA A 90 -11.69 9.00 -10.84
C ALA A 90 -11.16 9.41 -12.22
N SER A 91 -10.95 8.44 -13.12
CA SER A 91 -10.48 8.69 -14.49
C SER A 91 -11.51 9.39 -15.39
N ILE A 92 -12.80 9.37 -15.04
CA ILE A 92 -13.89 9.94 -15.86
C ILE A 92 -13.76 11.46 -15.97
N ASN A 93 -13.54 12.14 -14.84
CA ASN A 93 -13.50 13.61 -14.78
C ASN A 93 -12.53 14.06 -13.66
N PRO A 94 -11.67 15.07 -13.87
CA PRO A 94 -10.72 15.54 -12.86
C PRO A 94 -11.35 16.00 -11.55
N PHE A 95 -12.52 16.65 -11.61
CA PHE A 95 -13.22 17.10 -10.41
C PHE A 95 -13.81 15.92 -9.63
N LEU A 96 -14.46 14.99 -10.34
CA LEU A 96 -14.95 13.75 -9.76
C LEU A 96 -13.78 12.93 -9.20
N GLY A 97 -12.66 12.89 -9.94
CA GLY A 97 -11.42 12.24 -9.52
C GLY A 97 -10.92 12.79 -8.20
N PHE A 98 -10.88 14.11 -8.01
CA PHE A 98 -10.47 14.71 -6.76
C PHE A 98 -11.33 14.23 -5.59
N VAL A 99 -12.66 14.26 -5.75
CA VAL A 99 -13.60 13.88 -4.68
C VAL A 99 -13.49 12.38 -4.37
N VAL A 100 -13.45 11.52 -5.40
CA VAL A 100 -13.35 10.06 -5.24
C VAL A 100 -12.01 9.68 -4.61
N ASN A 101 -10.92 10.27 -5.08
CA ASN A 101 -9.58 10.04 -4.53
C ASN A 101 -9.51 10.46 -3.06
N PHE A 102 -10.07 11.64 -2.73
CA PHE A 102 -10.11 12.12 -1.35
C PHE A 102 -10.85 11.14 -0.43
N ILE A 103 -12.06 10.71 -0.82
CA ILE A 103 -12.86 9.78 -0.01
C ILE A 103 -12.15 8.44 0.13
N SER A 104 -11.63 7.87 -0.96
CA SER A 104 -11.00 6.56 -0.96
C SER A 104 -9.73 6.54 -0.14
N ILE A 105 -8.86 7.54 -0.28
CA ILE A 105 -7.63 7.66 0.49
C ILE A 105 -7.95 7.90 1.97
N PHE A 106 -8.96 8.73 2.27
CA PHE A 106 -9.39 8.94 3.64
C PHE A 106 -9.85 7.65 4.30
N VAL A 107 -10.75 6.89 3.64
CA VAL A 107 -11.28 5.63 4.19
C VAL A 107 -10.16 4.62 4.39
N VAL A 108 -9.32 4.39 3.38
CA VAL A 108 -8.22 3.42 3.47
C VAL A 108 -7.21 3.84 4.54
N SER A 109 -6.81 5.11 4.55
CA SER A 109 -5.89 5.61 5.57
C SER A 109 -6.48 5.48 6.97
N TYR A 110 -7.75 5.83 7.16
CA TYR A 110 -8.42 5.73 8.46
C TYR A 110 -8.48 4.29 8.97
N LEU A 111 -8.83 3.34 8.10
CA LEU A 111 -8.93 1.92 8.48
C LEU A 111 -7.58 1.29 8.83
N VAL A 112 -6.50 1.74 8.20
CA VAL A 112 -5.17 1.11 8.32
C VAL A 112 -4.24 1.86 9.28
N THR A 113 -4.53 3.15 9.62
CA THR A 113 -3.60 4.03 10.35
C THR A 113 -3.75 3.97 11.87
N ASN A 114 -4.50 3.04 12.43
CA ASN A 114 -4.69 3.02 13.89
C ASN A 114 -3.36 2.98 14.67
N ALA A 115 -2.31 2.40 14.11
CA ALA A 115 -0.94 2.48 14.62
C ALA A 115 -0.07 3.38 13.72
N MET A 116 -0.09 4.70 13.96
CA MET A 116 0.69 5.67 13.17
C MET A 116 2.19 5.36 13.13
N GLU A 117 2.72 4.78 14.19
CA GLU A 117 4.14 4.42 14.33
C GLU A 117 4.57 3.37 13.30
N THR A 118 3.67 2.49 12.90
CA THR A 118 3.99 1.35 12.01
C THR A 118 4.01 1.69 10.53
N LYS A 119 3.48 2.85 10.14
CA LYS A 119 3.36 3.30 8.73
C LYS A 119 2.64 2.30 7.82
N ALA A 120 1.74 1.49 8.38
CA ALA A 120 1.01 0.42 7.67
C ALA A 120 0.19 0.93 6.46
N TYR A 121 -0.15 2.21 6.44
CA TYR A 121 -0.88 2.87 5.35
C TYR A 121 -0.06 3.05 4.06
N LEU A 122 1.29 3.08 4.15
CA LEU A 122 2.16 3.40 3.00
C LEU A 122 1.94 2.48 1.78
N PRO A 123 1.93 1.14 1.90
CA PRO A 123 1.73 0.27 0.74
C PRO A 123 0.40 0.51 0.04
N PHE A 124 -0.66 0.83 0.81
CA PHE A 124 -1.99 1.09 0.26
C PHE A 124 -2.02 2.40 -0.53
N ILE A 125 -1.48 3.48 0.06
CA ILE A 125 -1.44 4.79 -0.62
C ILE A 125 -0.57 4.72 -1.87
N LEU A 126 0.60 4.08 -1.79
CA LEU A 126 1.48 3.89 -2.95
C LEU A 126 0.78 3.07 -4.04
N CYS A 127 0.07 1.99 -3.66
CA CYS A 127 -0.71 1.20 -4.59
C CYS A 127 -1.76 2.06 -5.31
N TYR A 128 -2.49 2.88 -4.56
CA TYR A 128 -3.50 3.76 -5.13
C TYR A 128 -2.91 4.78 -6.11
N VAL A 129 -1.81 5.44 -5.72
CA VAL A 129 -1.10 6.41 -6.60
C VAL A 129 -0.61 5.73 -7.87
N PHE A 130 -0.07 4.52 -7.78
CA PHE A 130 0.42 3.78 -8.96
C PHE A 130 -0.71 3.33 -9.88
N ILE A 131 -1.84 2.91 -9.32
CA ILE A 131 -3.02 2.52 -10.10
C ILE A 131 -3.57 3.73 -10.88
N GLU A 132 -3.65 4.88 -10.23
CA GLU A 132 -4.10 6.13 -10.84
C GLU A 132 -3.11 6.62 -11.91
N GLY A 133 -1.80 6.45 -11.67
CA GLY A 133 -0.75 6.79 -12.64
C GLY A 133 -0.66 5.85 -13.84
N THR A 134 -1.35 4.70 -13.81
CA THR A 134 -1.42 3.73 -14.90
C THR A 134 -2.86 3.50 -15.34
N PRO A 135 -3.49 4.48 -16.00
CA PRO A 135 -4.89 4.36 -16.41
C PRO A 135 -5.09 3.17 -17.35
N ILE A 136 -6.24 2.53 -17.25
CA ILE A 136 -6.65 1.40 -18.10
C ILE A 136 -7.99 1.70 -18.75
N THR A 137 -8.32 0.92 -19.78
CA THR A 137 -9.65 0.95 -20.43
C THR A 137 -10.68 0.21 -19.55
N TRP A 138 -11.96 0.54 -19.75
CA TRP A 138 -13.05 -0.15 -19.03
C TRP A 138 -13.08 -1.65 -19.28
N SER A 139 -12.64 -2.09 -20.45
CA SER A 139 -12.54 -3.52 -20.81
C SER A 139 -11.45 -4.26 -20.00
N GLU A 140 -10.43 -3.56 -19.52
CA GLU A 140 -9.34 -4.12 -18.73
C GLU A 140 -9.63 -4.07 -17.22
N LEU A 141 -10.67 -3.35 -16.79
CA LEU A 141 -11.04 -3.22 -15.39
C LEU A 141 -11.22 -4.57 -14.66
N PRO A 142 -11.92 -5.56 -15.22
CA PRO A 142 -12.07 -6.86 -14.56
C PRO A 142 -10.71 -7.52 -14.27
N ARG A 143 -9.76 -7.45 -15.21
CA ARG A 143 -8.41 -7.98 -15.04
C ARG A 143 -7.65 -7.26 -13.93
N ARG A 144 -7.78 -5.94 -13.84
CA ARG A 144 -7.20 -5.14 -12.75
C ARG A 144 -7.82 -5.48 -11.39
N LEU A 145 -9.14 -5.63 -11.32
CA LEU A 145 -9.83 -6.00 -10.08
C LEU A 145 -9.41 -7.40 -9.60
N ILE A 146 -9.25 -8.35 -10.50
CA ILE A 146 -8.74 -9.69 -10.17
C ILE A 146 -7.30 -9.57 -9.66
N ALA A 147 -6.44 -8.78 -10.32
CA ALA A 147 -5.09 -8.53 -9.85
C ALA A 147 -5.09 -7.96 -8.42
N LEU A 148 -5.86 -6.91 -8.18
CA LEU A 148 -5.97 -6.27 -6.86
C LEU A 148 -6.53 -7.23 -5.80
N PHE A 149 -7.54 -8.01 -6.14
CA PHE A 149 -8.09 -9.03 -5.24
C PHE A 149 -7.04 -10.08 -4.87
N VAL A 150 -6.31 -10.61 -5.85
CA VAL A 150 -5.24 -11.60 -5.61
C VAL A 150 -4.10 -10.96 -4.80
N GLY A 151 -3.68 -9.74 -5.12
CA GLY A 151 -2.70 -8.99 -4.34
C GLY A 151 -3.11 -8.81 -2.88
N GLY A 152 -4.34 -8.35 -2.65
CA GLY A 152 -4.93 -8.20 -1.32
C GLY A 152 -5.05 -9.53 -0.57
N ALA A 153 -5.45 -10.60 -1.27
CA ALA A 153 -5.55 -11.94 -0.68
C ALA A 153 -4.18 -12.50 -0.27
N LEU A 154 -3.14 -12.30 -1.08
CA LEU A 154 -1.77 -12.69 -0.73
C LEU A 154 -1.26 -11.96 0.51
N ILE A 155 -1.50 -10.65 0.59
CA ILE A 155 -1.15 -9.85 1.78
C ILE A 155 -1.90 -10.36 3.01
N ALA A 156 -3.21 -10.58 2.88
CA ALA A 156 -4.07 -11.08 3.94
C ALA A 156 -3.63 -12.48 4.43
N LEU A 157 -3.18 -13.33 3.51
CA LEU A 157 -2.68 -14.66 3.83
C LEU A 157 -1.35 -14.59 4.62
N VAL A 158 -0.41 -13.74 4.20
CA VAL A 158 0.84 -13.50 4.95
C VAL A 158 0.52 -12.93 6.34
N TYR A 159 -0.39 -11.96 6.42
CA TYR A 159 -0.84 -11.37 7.67
C TYR A 159 -1.44 -12.44 8.61
N TYR A 160 -2.33 -13.28 8.09
CA TYR A 160 -2.93 -14.39 8.85
C TYR A 160 -1.87 -15.33 9.42
N PHE A 161 -0.93 -15.83 8.61
CA PHE A 161 0.10 -16.76 9.09
C PHE A 161 1.05 -16.12 10.10
N SER A 162 1.34 -14.83 9.98
CA SER A 162 2.22 -14.11 10.90
C SER A 162 1.56 -13.81 12.25
N HIS A 163 0.22 -13.64 12.28
CA HIS A 163 -0.47 -13.11 13.45
C HIS A 163 -1.49 -14.05 14.11
N ARG A 164 -1.83 -15.19 13.48
CA ARG A 164 -2.84 -16.14 13.98
C ARG A 164 -2.64 -16.70 15.40
N LYS A 165 -1.42 -16.59 15.93
CA LYS A 165 -1.07 -17.09 17.28
C LYS A 165 -0.97 -15.97 18.32
N LYS A 166 -1.18 -14.73 17.93
CA LYS A 166 -1.11 -13.58 18.85
C LYS A 166 -2.48 -13.32 19.44
N ASP A 167 -2.51 -12.75 20.65
CA ASP A 167 -3.74 -12.43 21.34
C ASP A 167 -4.44 -11.24 20.66
N ASP A 168 -5.71 -11.38 20.35
CA ASP A 168 -6.58 -10.41 19.68
C ASP A 168 -7.46 -9.62 20.65
N SER A 169 -7.28 -9.82 21.99
CA SER A 169 -8.16 -9.26 23.03
C SER A 169 -8.22 -7.73 23.01
N ASP A 170 -7.13 -7.07 22.64
CA ASP A 170 -7.02 -5.60 22.65
C ASP A 170 -7.37 -4.97 21.28
N HIS A 171 -7.78 -5.77 20.28
CA HIS A 171 -8.04 -5.27 18.94
C HIS A 171 -9.52 -4.93 18.74
N MET A 172 -9.76 -3.81 18.00
CA MET A 172 -11.11 -3.30 17.74
C MET A 172 -11.75 -3.98 16.53
N ASN A 173 -13.08 -4.02 16.52
CA ASN A 173 -13.87 -4.29 15.32
C ASN A 173 -13.98 -3.03 14.46
N ILE A 174 -14.15 -3.18 13.14
CA ILE A 174 -14.40 -2.04 12.22
C ILE A 174 -15.60 -1.22 12.69
N SER A 175 -16.68 -1.88 13.13
CA SER A 175 -17.89 -1.22 13.61
C SER A 175 -17.62 -0.35 14.85
N GLU A 176 -16.80 -0.82 15.77
CA GLU A 176 -16.38 -0.05 16.95
C GLU A 176 -15.51 1.14 16.54
N MET A 177 -14.55 0.91 15.63
CA MET A 177 -13.66 1.96 15.13
C MET A 177 -14.44 3.08 14.41
N ILE A 178 -15.49 2.75 13.65
CA ILE A 178 -16.35 3.74 13.00
C ILE A 178 -17.22 4.47 14.03
N LYS A 179 -17.78 3.77 15.02
CA LYS A 179 -18.58 4.38 16.09
C LYS A 179 -17.78 5.31 16.99
N THR A 180 -16.51 4.98 17.24
CA THR A 180 -15.60 5.80 18.05
C THR A 180 -14.89 6.88 17.24
N MET A 181 -15.21 7.02 15.94
CA MET A 181 -14.63 8.03 15.07
C MET A 181 -14.91 9.42 15.62
N ASN A 182 -13.86 10.07 16.10
CA ASN A 182 -13.92 11.43 16.64
C ASN A 182 -13.00 12.34 15.80
N LYS A 183 -13.53 13.50 15.40
CA LYS A 183 -12.80 14.51 14.60
C LYS A 183 -11.53 15.02 15.27
N ASN A 184 -11.43 14.87 16.60
CA ASN A 184 -10.26 15.33 17.36
C ASN A 184 -9.19 14.25 17.55
N THR A 185 -9.39 13.04 17.04
CA THR A 185 -8.38 11.98 17.13
C THR A 185 -7.20 12.25 16.20
N LEU A 186 -6.00 11.88 16.63
CA LEU A 186 -4.80 11.96 15.79
C LEU A 186 -4.97 11.17 14.48
N GLN A 187 -5.61 10.00 14.55
CA GLN A 187 -5.91 9.14 13.41
C GLN A 187 -6.80 9.85 12.37
N PHE A 188 -7.88 10.49 12.80
CA PHE A 188 -8.77 11.23 11.92
C PHE A 188 -8.04 12.39 11.23
N ASN A 189 -7.36 13.22 12.02
CA ASN A 189 -6.63 14.38 11.51
C ASN A 189 -5.49 13.98 10.55
N PHE A 190 -4.79 12.89 10.85
CA PHE A 190 -3.76 12.35 9.97
C PHE A 190 -4.37 11.86 8.65
N SER A 191 -5.42 11.04 8.70
CA SER A 191 -6.08 10.50 7.51
C SER A 191 -6.67 11.61 6.62
N LEU A 192 -7.24 12.65 7.25
CA LEU A 192 -7.77 13.82 6.54
C LEU A 192 -6.66 14.59 5.80
N ARG A 193 -5.55 14.87 6.48
CA ARG A 193 -4.39 15.57 5.87
C ARG A 193 -3.76 14.75 4.77
N MET A 194 -3.61 13.44 4.96
CA MET A 194 -3.07 12.54 3.97
C MET A 194 -3.97 12.46 2.73
N ALA A 195 -5.28 12.30 2.92
CA ALA A 195 -6.25 12.27 1.84
C ALA A 195 -6.23 13.58 1.04
N LEU A 196 -6.20 14.73 1.73
CA LEU A 196 -6.15 16.03 1.07
C LEU A 196 -4.86 16.22 0.27
N ALA A 197 -3.71 15.95 0.88
CA ALA A 197 -2.41 16.13 0.23
C ALA A 197 -2.25 15.26 -1.01
N VAL A 198 -2.59 13.96 -0.91
CA VAL A 198 -2.46 13.01 -2.01
C VAL A 198 -3.47 13.32 -3.12
N SER A 199 -4.72 13.67 -2.79
CA SER A 199 -5.74 14.00 -3.80
C SER A 199 -5.42 15.28 -4.56
N ILE A 200 -4.84 16.29 -3.90
CA ILE A 200 -4.34 17.51 -4.57
C ILE A 200 -3.16 17.15 -5.49
N ALA A 201 -2.21 16.35 -5.02
CA ALA A 201 -1.07 15.93 -5.83
C ALA A 201 -1.52 15.15 -7.08
N MET A 202 -2.49 14.24 -6.95
CA MET A 202 -3.07 13.49 -8.07
C MET A 202 -3.81 14.42 -9.05
N LEU A 203 -4.58 15.40 -8.55
CA LEU A 203 -5.27 16.37 -9.38
C LEU A 203 -4.28 17.22 -10.21
N LEU A 204 -3.20 17.68 -9.58
CA LEU A 204 -2.14 18.42 -10.26
C LEU A 204 -1.42 17.55 -11.29
N GLY A 205 -1.06 16.31 -10.92
CA GLY A 205 -0.43 15.35 -11.83
C GLY A 205 -1.30 15.04 -13.06
N SER A 206 -2.60 14.86 -12.87
CA SER A 206 -3.55 14.60 -13.96
C SER A 206 -3.69 15.79 -14.92
N LYS A 207 -3.62 17.03 -14.41
CA LYS A 207 -3.65 18.23 -15.26
C LYS A 207 -2.35 18.41 -16.05
N ILE A 208 -1.19 18.18 -15.41
CA ILE A 208 0.11 18.27 -16.07
C ILE A 208 0.25 17.21 -17.16
N GLY A 209 -0.11 15.95 -16.85
CA GLY A 209 -0.06 14.85 -17.82
C GLY A 209 -0.96 15.08 -19.04
N ARG A 210 -2.11 15.71 -18.88
CA ARG A 210 -3.03 16.04 -20.01
C ARG A 210 -2.56 17.25 -20.83
N ALA A 211 -1.75 18.13 -20.27
CA ALA A 211 -1.21 19.29 -20.99
C ALA A 211 -0.09 18.91 -21.97
N HIS A 212 0.48 17.70 -21.85
CA HIS A 212 1.57 17.19 -22.68
C HIS A 212 1.14 16.16 -23.73
N VAL A 213 -0.15 15.82 -23.79
CA VAL A 213 -0.75 14.93 -24.77
C VAL A 213 -1.63 15.72 -25.73
#